data_b6d25eb777bd069fd12d46c7a73897e2
#
_entry.id   b6d25eb777bd069fd12d46c7a73897e2
#
_cell.length_a   1.000
_cell.length_b   1.000
_cell.length_c   1.000
_cell.angle_alpha   90.00
_cell.angle_beta   90.00
_cell.angle_gamma   90.00
#
_symmetry.space_group_name_H-M   'P 1'
#
loop_
_entity.id
_entity.type
_entity.pdbx_description
1 polymer ?
#
loop_
_entity_poly.entity_id
_entity_poly.type
_entity_poly.pdbx_seq_one_letter_code
_entity_poly.pdbx_strand_id
1 'polypeptide(L)'
;MRGGVRLNRRPAHRQPKRSVQPSIPTLSTTCWMIRDHLGLSRAGSFERTKVSASYLSQIESGERVPSLETLNKLILGYRLDSAQARHLLELRTPAEDLAPAANLRWLVRENDGLMTHIHALEERGVLGAYMDPMWNVLACNDSFRSALPGLDASESVPVWLFSPAARDIVIDWDREAAHSVATTKAVLGRYRTSEQARELMRQLRPNSTFARLWASSISISYGRSTGDQLHWRDNETGELISYSLTMSEISQTGDVLLLTALPVRYRGPNIEVA
;
A
#
# COMPACT_ATOMS: atom_id res chain seq x y z
N MET A 1 -2.41 62.29 -21.41
CA MET A 1 -2.41 61.26 -20.35
C MET A 1 -3.54 60.31 -20.60
N ARG A 2 -3.23 59.10 -21.08
CA ARG A 2 -4.22 58.04 -21.29
C ARG A 2 -3.84 56.88 -20.39
N GLY A 3 -4.62 56.65 -19.33
CA GLY A 3 -4.45 55.57 -18.39
C GLY A 3 -4.94 54.24 -18.98
N GLY A 4 -4.02 53.28 -19.12
CA GLY A 4 -4.34 51.93 -19.55
C GLY A 4 -4.91 51.09 -18.40
N VAL A 5 -6.14 50.66 -18.52
CA VAL A 5 -6.81 49.73 -17.59
C VAL A 5 -6.17 48.32 -17.76
N ARG A 6 -5.47 47.84 -16.77
CA ARG A 6 -5.01 46.44 -16.70
C ARG A 6 -6.22 45.52 -16.42
N LEU A 7 -6.62 44.77 -17.43
CA LEU A 7 -7.57 43.69 -17.27
C LEU A 7 -6.97 42.58 -16.39
N ASN A 8 -7.55 42.45 -15.21
CA ASN A 8 -7.25 41.41 -14.22
C ASN A 8 -7.73 40.06 -14.80
N ARG A 9 -6.81 39.22 -15.31
CA ARG A 9 -7.13 37.85 -15.73
C ARG A 9 -7.52 37.04 -14.51
N ARG A 10 -8.81 36.72 -14.36
CA ARG A 10 -9.32 35.75 -13.39
C ARG A 10 -8.55 34.42 -13.57
N PRO A 11 -8.12 33.78 -12.46
CA PRO A 11 -7.52 32.45 -12.56
C PRO A 11 -8.56 31.49 -13.14
N ALA A 12 -8.14 30.70 -14.13
CA ALA A 12 -8.98 29.69 -14.75
C ALA A 12 -9.53 28.73 -13.69
N HIS A 13 -10.84 28.58 -13.62
CA HIS A 13 -11.55 27.65 -12.77
C HIS A 13 -11.00 26.24 -13.06
N ARG A 14 -10.20 25.69 -12.14
CA ARG A 14 -9.71 24.33 -12.20
C ARG A 14 -10.92 23.43 -12.03
N GLN A 15 -11.33 22.72 -13.08
CA GLN A 15 -12.39 21.72 -12.97
C GLN A 15 -12.05 20.75 -11.83
N PRO A 16 -13.05 20.33 -11.04
CA PRO A 16 -12.80 19.38 -9.95
C PRO A 16 -12.17 18.12 -10.55
N LYS A 17 -11.01 17.73 -10.01
CA LYS A 17 -10.34 16.47 -10.37
C LYS A 17 -11.37 15.34 -10.25
N ARG A 18 -11.54 14.53 -11.29
CA ARG A 18 -12.34 13.30 -11.23
C ARG A 18 -11.92 12.55 -9.97
N SER A 19 -12.89 12.27 -9.11
CA SER A 19 -12.67 11.45 -7.91
C SER A 19 -12.19 10.07 -8.37
N VAL A 20 -10.92 9.77 -8.13
CA VAL A 20 -10.33 8.46 -8.43
C VAL A 20 -10.86 7.49 -7.39
N GLN A 21 -11.77 6.62 -7.79
CA GLN A 21 -12.24 5.54 -6.94
C GLN A 21 -11.13 4.49 -6.80
N PRO A 22 -10.89 3.94 -5.60
CA PRO A 22 -9.96 2.83 -5.43
C PRO A 22 -10.34 1.64 -6.32
N SER A 23 -9.35 1.13 -7.03
CA SER A 23 -9.50 -0.02 -7.92
C SER A 23 -8.19 -0.79 -8.00
N ILE A 24 -8.25 -2.07 -8.33
CA ILE A 24 -7.03 -2.85 -8.58
C ILE A 24 -6.21 -2.14 -9.67
N PRO A 25 -4.91 -1.85 -9.41
CA PRO A 25 -4.07 -1.13 -10.35
C PRO A 25 -3.92 -1.86 -11.69
N THR A 26 -3.98 -1.10 -12.77
CA THR A 26 -3.59 -1.55 -14.11
C THR A 26 -2.53 -0.60 -14.64
N LEU A 27 -1.76 -1.05 -15.65
CA LEU A 27 -0.76 -0.18 -16.27
C LEU A 27 -1.39 1.12 -16.80
N SER A 28 -2.55 1.02 -17.45
CA SER A 28 -3.25 2.16 -18.04
C SER A 28 -3.72 3.17 -16.97
N THR A 29 -4.40 2.69 -15.93
CA THR A 29 -4.89 3.55 -14.84
C THR A 29 -3.74 4.18 -14.08
N THR A 30 -2.65 3.45 -13.85
CA THR A 30 -1.47 3.95 -13.12
C THR A 30 -0.71 5.01 -13.93
N CYS A 31 -0.49 4.80 -15.25
CA CYS A 31 0.10 5.82 -16.13
C CYS A 31 -0.72 7.10 -16.13
N TRP A 32 -2.05 6.98 -16.24
CA TRP A 32 -2.94 8.13 -16.19
C TRP A 32 -2.86 8.86 -14.83
N MET A 33 -2.91 8.13 -13.72
CA MET A 33 -2.83 8.70 -12.36
C MET A 33 -1.53 9.46 -12.12
N ILE A 34 -0.40 8.91 -12.55
CA ILE A 34 0.91 9.56 -12.45
C ILE A 34 0.92 10.88 -13.23
N ARG A 35 0.51 10.86 -14.49
CA ARG A 35 0.47 12.06 -15.31
C ARG A 35 -0.46 13.13 -14.74
N ASP A 36 -1.66 12.73 -14.30
CA ASP A 36 -2.63 13.65 -13.69
C ASP A 36 -2.12 14.26 -12.39
N HIS A 37 -1.49 13.45 -11.53
CA HIS A 37 -0.86 13.89 -10.29
C HIS A 37 0.24 14.94 -10.54
N LEU A 38 1.02 14.76 -11.60
CA LEU A 38 2.05 15.72 -12.05
C LEU A 38 1.45 16.98 -12.68
N GLY A 39 0.13 17.06 -12.85
CA GLY A 39 -0.56 18.20 -13.45
C GLY A 39 -0.30 18.35 -14.97
N LEU A 40 0.12 17.28 -15.64
CA LEU A 40 0.49 17.32 -17.05
C LEU A 40 -0.70 16.96 -17.94
N SER A 41 -0.90 17.72 -19.02
CA SER A 41 -1.71 17.27 -20.15
C SER A 41 -0.95 16.20 -20.95
N ARG A 42 -1.65 15.41 -21.77
CA ARG A 42 -0.98 14.47 -22.69
C ARG A 42 0.00 15.17 -23.64
N ALA A 43 -0.38 16.33 -24.15
CA ALA A 43 0.51 17.14 -24.97
C ALA A 43 1.72 17.67 -24.17
N GLY A 44 1.50 18.18 -22.95
CA GLY A 44 2.56 18.65 -22.07
C GLY A 44 3.53 17.55 -21.60
N SER A 45 3.10 16.29 -21.61
CA SER A 45 3.96 15.14 -21.29
C SER A 45 5.02 14.89 -22.37
N PHE A 46 4.75 15.24 -23.63
CA PHE A 46 5.68 15.02 -24.75
C PHE A 46 7.04 15.67 -24.52
N GLU A 47 7.05 16.88 -23.98
CA GLU A 47 8.31 17.62 -23.73
C GLU A 47 9.24 16.85 -22.79
N ARG A 48 8.67 16.14 -21.82
CA ARG A 48 9.43 15.39 -20.80
C ARG A 48 9.74 13.95 -21.24
N THR A 49 8.78 13.29 -21.85
CA THR A 49 8.84 11.84 -22.10
C THR A 49 9.19 11.48 -23.53
N LYS A 50 9.05 12.42 -24.47
CA LYS A 50 9.14 12.19 -25.92
C LYS A 50 8.15 11.13 -26.45
N VAL A 51 7.08 10.86 -25.69
CA VAL A 51 5.97 9.98 -26.07
C VAL A 51 4.83 10.85 -26.58
N SER A 52 4.34 10.59 -27.81
CA SER A 52 3.30 11.41 -28.43
C SER A 52 1.99 11.35 -27.64
N ALA A 53 1.20 12.44 -27.69
CA ALA A 53 -0.08 12.53 -26.98
C ALA A 53 -1.07 11.45 -27.43
N SER A 54 -1.06 11.08 -28.71
CA SER A 54 -1.90 10.00 -29.26
C SER A 54 -1.49 8.64 -28.68
N TYR A 55 -0.18 8.33 -28.68
CA TYR A 55 0.30 7.06 -28.12
C TYR A 55 0.09 6.97 -26.61
N LEU A 56 0.31 8.07 -25.89
CA LEU A 56 0.01 8.13 -24.46
C LEU A 56 -1.49 7.93 -24.18
N SER A 57 -2.39 8.45 -25.06
CA SER A 57 -3.82 8.18 -24.95
C SER A 57 -4.14 6.69 -25.09
N GLN A 58 -3.51 5.99 -26.02
CA GLN A 58 -3.70 4.56 -26.24
C GLN A 58 -3.18 3.71 -25.05
N ILE A 59 -2.08 4.15 -24.39
CA ILE A 59 -1.58 3.52 -23.17
C ILE A 59 -2.58 3.71 -22.03
N GLU A 60 -3.05 4.95 -21.83
CA GLU A 60 -3.95 5.29 -20.73
C GLU A 60 -5.38 4.76 -20.91
N SER A 61 -5.82 4.47 -22.13
CA SER A 61 -7.08 3.77 -22.40
C SER A 61 -6.97 2.25 -22.29
N GLY A 62 -5.74 1.71 -22.25
CA GLY A 62 -5.50 0.26 -22.25
C GLY A 62 -5.54 -0.38 -23.64
N GLU A 63 -5.68 0.42 -24.71
CA GLU A 63 -5.65 -0.08 -26.11
C GLU A 63 -4.27 -0.63 -26.48
N ARG A 64 -3.21 -0.11 -25.84
CA ARG A 64 -1.85 -0.56 -26.10
C ARG A 64 -1.04 -0.73 -24.84
N VAL A 65 -0.31 -1.84 -24.78
CA VAL A 65 0.78 -2.05 -23.82
C VAL A 65 2.05 -1.45 -24.41
N PRO A 66 2.70 -0.45 -23.73
CA PRO A 66 3.91 0.17 -24.25
C PRO A 66 5.08 -0.82 -24.28
N SER A 67 6.01 -0.60 -25.23
CA SER A 67 7.30 -1.29 -25.21
C SER A 67 8.09 -0.92 -23.94
N LEU A 68 9.07 -1.74 -23.57
CA LEU A 68 9.95 -1.43 -22.44
C LEU A 68 10.68 -0.09 -22.62
N GLU A 69 11.11 0.21 -23.86
CA GLU A 69 11.72 1.49 -24.19
C GLU A 69 10.78 2.67 -23.93
N THR A 70 9.51 2.56 -24.36
CA THR A 70 8.52 3.61 -24.12
C THR A 70 8.22 3.76 -22.63
N LEU A 71 8.12 2.65 -21.89
CA LEU A 71 7.89 2.68 -20.45
C LEU A 71 9.06 3.36 -19.72
N ASN A 72 10.30 3.08 -20.11
CA ASN A 72 11.48 3.76 -19.59
C ASN A 72 11.48 5.27 -19.88
N LYS A 73 11.02 5.69 -21.08
CA LYS A 73 10.83 7.11 -21.39
C LYS A 73 9.82 7.78 -20.44
N LEU A 74 8.72 7.09 -20.08
CA LEU A 74 7.76 7.59 -19.10
C LEU A 74 8.38 7.66 -17.69
N ILE A 75 9.06 6.61 -17.25
CA ILE A 75 9.75 6.54 -15.94
C ILE A 75 10.73 7.71 -15.80
N LEU A 76 11.61 7.91 -16.76
CA LEU A 76 12.62 8.96 -16.73
C LEU A 76 11.97 10.36 -16.87
N GLY A 77 11.06 10.53 -17.82
CA GLY A 77 10.42 11.82 -18.08
C GLY A 77 9.53 12.31 -16.96
N TYR A 78 8.92 11.42 -16.21
CA TYR A 78 8.12 11.73 -15.02
C TYR A 78 8.96 11.74 -13.72
N ARG A 79 10.25 11.39 -13.78
CA ARG A 79 11.17 11.30 -12.64
C ARG A 79 10.62 10.41 -11.52
N LEU A 80 10.15 9.24 -11.92
CA LEU A 80 9.61 8.28 -10.96
C LEU A 80 10.73 7.70 -10.09
N ASP A 81 10.41 7.47 -8.82
CA ASP A 81 11.33 6.77 -7.93
C ASP A 81 11.42 5.26 -8.27
N SER A 82 12.32 4.56 -7.60
CA SER A 82 12.57 3.14 -7.86
C SER A 82 11.37 2.24 -7.60
N ALA A 83 10.55 2.56 -6.59
CA ALA A 83 9.35 1.79 -6.26
C ALA A 83 8.25 2.01 -7.31
N GLN A 84 8.03 3.24 -7.74
CA GLN A 84 7.09 3.59 -8.81
C GLN A 84 7.51 2.97 -10.16
N ALA A 85 8.81 3.02 -10.47
CA ALA A 85 9.37 2.42 -11.68
C ALA A 85 9.16 0.90 -11.68
N ARG A 86 9.50 0.23 -10.56
CA ARG A 86 9.26 -1.19 -10.38
C ARG A 86 7.78 -1.55 -10.55
N HIS A 87 6.89 -0.78 -9.95
CA HIS A 87 5.44 -1.02 -10.04
C HIS A 87 4.93 -0.95 -11.50
N LEU A 88 5.37 0.04 -12.29
CA LEU A 88 5.01 0.12 -13.70
C LEU A 88 5.54 -1.07 -14.51
N LEU A 89 6.75 -1.54 -14.21
CA LEU A 89 7.34 -2.72 -14.84
C LEU A 89 6.54 -3.99 -14.50
N GLU A 90 6.16 -4.18 -13.25
CA GLU A 90 5.31 -5.29 -12.79
C GLU A 90 3.92 -5.25 -13.44
N LEU A 91 3.31 -4.07 -13.56
CA LEU A 91 2.01 -3.92 -14.23
C LEU A 91 2.07 -4.20 -15.73
N ARG A 92 3.24 -4.08 -16.36
CA ARG A 92 3.43 -4.41 -17.78
C ARG A 92 3.50 -5.92 -18.02
N THR A 93 3.97 -6.70 -17.08
CA THR A 93 4.04 -8.17 -17.17
C THR A 93 2.70 -8.81 -16.79
N PRO A 94 2.44 -10.08 -17.09
CA PRO A 94 1.31 -10.81 -16.52
C PRO A 94 1.29 -10.73 -14.99
N ALA A 95 0.10 -10.83 -14.39
CA ALA A 95 -0.01 -10.92 -12.94
C ALA A 95 0.66 -12.19 -12.44
N GLU A 96 1.23 -12.12 -11.25
CA GLU A 96 1.68 -13.33 -10.55
C GLU A 96 0.47 -14.06 -9.94
N ASP A 97 0.54 -15.38 -9.95
CA ASP A 97 -0.45 -16.20 -9.29
C ASP A 97 -0.24 -16.17 -7.77
N LEU A 98 -1.33 -16.24 -7.02
CA LEU A 98 -1.32 -16.34 -5.57
C LEU A 98 -2.29 -17.47 -5.18
N ALA A 99 -1.80 -18.43 -4.41
CA ALA A 99 -2.64 -19.52 -3.93
C ALA A 99 -3.78 -18.99 -3.05
N PRO A 100 -5.00 -19.57 -3.11
CA PRO A 100 -6.13 -19.13 -2.31
C PRO A 100 -5.80 -19.06 -0.81
N ALA A 101 -6.26 -18.01 -0.12
CA ALA A 101 -5.96 -17.81 1.30
C ALA A 101 -6.34 -19.01 2.19
N ALA A 102 -7.42 -19.72 1.85
CA ALA A 102 -7.83 -20.93 2.57
C ALA A 102 -6.77 -22.04 2.48
N ASN A 103 -6.18 -22.23 1.29
CA ASN A 103 -5.11 -23.22 1.07
C ASN A 103 -3.84 -22.84 1.84
N LEU A 104 -3.48 -21.54 1.83
CA LEU A 104 -2.32 -21.05 2.59
C LEU A 104 -2.52 -21.17 4.09
N ARG A 105 -3.73 -20.90 4.61
CA ARG A 105 -4.06 -21.13 6.03
C ARG A 105 -3.94 -22.59 6.41
N TRP A 106 -4.50 -23.48 5.59
CA TRP A 106 -4.39 -24.92 5.81
C TRP A 106 -2.91 -25.36 5.84
N LEU A 107 -2.13 -24.94 4.84
CA LEU A 107 -0.70 -25.27 4.74
C LEU A 107 0.08 -24.83 5.99
N VAL A 108 -0.17 -23.61 6.49
CA VAL A 108 0.52 -23.08 7.68
C VAL A 108 0.09 -23.85 8.93
N ARG A 109 -1.20 -24.10 9.12
CA ARG A 109 -1.76 -24.72 10.34
C ARG A 109 -1.43 -26.20 10.45
N GLU A 110 -1.31 -26.90 9.33
CA GLU A 110 -0.92 -28.33 9.29
C GLU A 110 0.61 -28.53 9.34
N ASN A 111 1.38 -27.46 9.36
CA ASN A 111 2.83 -27.55 9.47
C ASN A 111 3.27 -27.36 10.92
N ASP A 112 3.57 -28.49 11.60
CA ASP A 112 4.00 -28.52 12.99
C ASP A 112 5.22 -27.63 13.26
N GLY A 113 6.15 -27.53 12.30
CA GLY A 113 7.35 -26.69 12.43
C GLY A 113 7.01 -25.20 12.46
N LEU A 114 6.08 -24.74 11.60
CA LEU A 114 5.63 -23.36 11.60
C LEU A 114 4.83 -23.04 12.87
N MET A 115 3.97 -23.95 13.31
CA MET A 115 3.20 -23.74 14.55
C MET A 115 4.08 -23.76 15.78
N THR A 116 5.06 -24.66 15.88
CA THR A 116 6.05 -24.65 16.94
C THR A 116 6.85 -23.35 16.97
N HIS A 117 7.21 -22.81 15.79
CA HIS A 117 7.93 -21.54 15.72
C HIS A 117 7.08 -20.36 16.23
N ILE A 118 5.80 -20.30 15.87
CA ILE A 118 4.87 -19.24 16.36
C ILE A 118 4.74 -19.30 17.90
N HIS A 119 4.64 -20.48 18.50
CA HIS A 119 4.61 -20.66 19.94
C HIS A 119 5.93 -20.22 20.60
N ALA A 120 7.08 -20.56 19.99
CA ALA A 120 8.37 -20.11 20.50
C ALA A 120 8.58 -18.59 20.43
N LEU A 121 7.93 -17.88 19.51
CA LEU A 121 7.88 -16.40 19.48
C LEU A 121 7.03 -15.87 20.64
N GLU A 122 5.88 -16.50 20.92
CA GLU A 122 5.02 -16.15 22.06
C GLU A 122 5.79 -16.21 23.38
N GLU A 123 6.48 -17.32 23.65
CA GLU A 123 7.30 -17.50 24.86
C GLU A 123 8.38 -16.43 25.05
N ARG A 124 8.79 -15.76 23.97
CA ARG A 124 9.79 -14.68 23.98
C ARG A 124 9.19 -13.28 23.98
N GLY A 125 7.86 -13.16 24.05
CA GLY A 125 7.16 -11.88 23.99
C GLY A 125 7.30 -11.16 22.65
N VAL A 126 7.52 -11.92 21.56
CA VAL A 126 7.63 -11.39 20.19
C VAL A 126 6.29 -11.59 19.50
N LEU A 127 5.70 -10.53 18.98
CA LEU A 127 4.50 -10.64 18.15
C LEU A 127 4.86 -11.37 16.84
N GLY A 128 4.18 -12.46 16.55
CA GLY A 128 4.45 -13.29 15.40
C GLY A 128 3.20 -13.60 14.58
N ALA A 129 3.29 -13.48 13.27
CA ALA A 129 2.20 -13.87 12.37
C ALA A 129 2.73 -14.39 11.04
N TYR A 130 2.15 -15.48 10.55
CA TYR A 130 2.24 -15.89 9.15
C TYR A 130 1.15 -15.19 8.36
N MET A 131 1.51 -14.62 7.23
CA MET A 131 0.63 -13.82 6.38
C MET A 131 0.82 -14.18 4.92
N ASP A 132 -0.20 -13.94 4.10
CA ASP A 132 -0.04 -13.91 2.65
C ASP A 132 0.51 -12.54 2.18
N PRO A 133 0.90 -12.38 0.90
CA PRO A 133 1.39 -11.10 0.37
C PRO A 133 0.37 -9.95 0.45
N MET A 134 -0.93 -10.24 0.60
CA MET A 134 -1.99 -9.23 0.81
C MET A 134 -2.16 -8.85 2.28
N TRP A 135 -1.30 -9.38 3.18
CA TRP A 135 -1.35 -9.16 4.61
C TRP A 135 -2.59 -9.75 5.30
N ASN A 136 -3.16 -10.80 4.70
CA ASN A 136 -4.15 -11.63 5.38
C ASN A 136 -3.43 -12.55 6.35
N VAL A 137 -3.92 -12.62 7.59
CA VAL A 137 -3.35 -13.47 8.63
C VAL A 137 -3.72 -14.93 8.36
N LEU A 138 -2.72 -15.78 8.28
CA LEU A 138 -2.85 -17.22 8.09
C LEU A 138 -2.80 -17.96 9.44
N ALA A 139 -1.87 -17.57 10.29
CA ALA A 139 -1.77 -17.94 11.70
C ALA A 139 -0.99 -16.86 12.45
N CYS A 140 -1.27 -16.67 13.73
CA CYS A 140 -0.51 -15.75 14.57
C CYS A 140 -0.52 -16.24 16.02
N ASN A 141 0.39 -15.71 16.84
CA ASN A 141 0.37 -15.94 18.26
C ASN A 141 -0.64 -15.04 19.00
N ASP A 142 -0.90 -15.36 20.28
CA ASP A 142 -1.91 -14.66 21.08
C ASP A 142 -1.51 -13.20 21.34
N SER A 143 -0.24 -12.93 21.58
CA SER A 143 0.29 -11.56 21.72
C SER A 143 0.03 -10.71 20.49
N PHE A 144 0.21 -11.26 19.27
CA PHE A 144 -0.11 -10.54 18.03
C PHE A 144 -1.61 -10.24 17.94
N ARG A 145 -2.45 -11.21 18.29
CA ARG A 145 -3.91 -11.05 18.23
C ARG A 145 -4.42 -10.02 19.23
N SER A 146 -3.89 -10.06 20.45
CA SER A 146 -4.21 -9.09 21.51
C SER A 146 -3.78 -7.67 21.16
N ALA A 147 -2.64 -7.53 20.46
CA ALA A 147 -2.15 -6.23 20.00
C ALA A 147 -3.01 -5.60 18.89
N LEU A 148 -3.83 -6.41 18.16
CA LEU A 148 -4.73 -5.93 17.11
C LEU A 148 -6.20 -6.28 17.43
N PRO A 149 -6.84 -5.66 18.42
CA PRO A 149 -8.21 -5.98 18.80
C PRO A 149 -9.16 -5.75 17.62
N GLY A 150 -10.04 -6.73 17.39
CA GLY A 150 -10.99 -6.73 16.27
C GLY A 150 -10.42 -7.22 14.93
N LEU A 151 -9.16 -7.68 14.89
CA LEU A 151 -8.56 -8.27 13.69
C LEU A 151 -9.36 -9.49 13.19
N ASP A 152 -9.96 -10.26 14.10
CA ASP A 152 -10.76 -11.46 13.77
C ASP A 152 -11.91 -11.19 12.80
N ALA A 153 -12.42 -9.97 12.77
CA ALA A 153 -13.53 -9.60 11.88
C ALA A 153 -13.16 -9.64 10.40
N SER A 154 -11.88 -9.46 10.06
CA SER A 154 -11.42 -9.40 8.67
C SER A 154 -10.24 -10.33 8.37
N GLU A 155 -9.50 -10.75 9.38
CA GLU A 155 -8.22 -11.47 9.24
C GLU A 155 -7.23 -10.75 8.31
N SER A 156 -7.37 -9.42 8.15
CA SER A 156 -6.59 -8.60 7.22
C SER A 156 -6.05 -7.36 7.92
N VAL A 157 -4.72 -7.26 8.01
CA VAL A 157 -4.05 -6.11 8.65
C VAL A 157 -4.36 -4.79 7.95
N PRO A 158 -4.36 -4.68 6.60
CA PRO A 158 -4.76 -3.44 5.93
C PRO A 158 -6.21 -3.03 6.24
N VAL A 159 -7.14 -3.98 6.34
CA VAL A 159 -8.55 -3.68 6.68
C VAL A 159 -8.65 -3.23 8.13
N TRP A 160 -7.99 -3.96 9.05
CA TRP A 160 -7.94 -3.60 10.46
C TRP A 160 -7.37 -2.19 10.68
N LEU A 161 -6.31 -1.81 9.98
CA LEU A 161 -5.69 -0.49 10.12
C LEU A 161 -6.67 0.67 9.85
N PHE A 162 -7.65 0.47 8.98
CA PHE A 162 -8.70 1.46 8.70
C PHE A 162 -9.94 1.33 9.60
N SER A 163 -9.90 0.48 10.64
CA SER A 163 -10.93 0.37 11.65
C SER A 163 -10.84 1.49 12.71
N PRO A 164 -11.90 1.74 13.48
CA PRO A 164 -11.83 2.65 14.62
C PRO A 164 -10.79 2.22 15.68
N ALA A 165 -10.73 0.92 16.02
CA ALA A 165 -9.79 0.39 17.01
C ALA A 165 -8.32 0.70 16.67
N ALA A 166 -7.94 0.59 15.40
CA ALA A 166 -6.56 0.89 14.98
C ALA A 166 -6.19 2.36 15.17
N ARG A 167 -7.16 3.29 15.09
CA ARG A 167 -6.91 4.72 15.29
C ARG A 167 -6.56 5.06 16.75
N ASP A 168 -7.11 4.31 17.69
CA ASP A 168 -6.85 4.53 19.11
C ASP A 168 -5.51 3.94 19.54
N ILE A 169 -5.03 2.92 18.81
CA ILE A 169 -3.83 2.14 19.13
C ILE A 169 -2.60 2.65 18.39
N VAL A 170 -2.72 2.92 17.09
CA VAL A 170 -1.57 3.31 16.26
C VAL A 170 -1.29 4.80 16.44
N ILE A 171 -0.16 5.12 17.06
CA ILE A 171 0.17 6.50 17.46
C ILE A 171 0.33 7.44 16.27
N ASP A 172 1.04 7.04 15.24
CA ASP A 172 1.23 7.84 14.02
C ASP A 172 0.35 7.28 12.89
N TRP A 173 -0.97 7.20 13.20
CA TRP A 173 -1.93 6.52 12.34
C TRP A 173 -1.95 7.06 10.89
N ASP A 174 -1.87 8.38 10.71
CA ASP A 174 -1.91 8.99 9.36
C ASP A 174 -0.70 8.55 8.50
N ARG A 175 0.49 8.47 9.11
CA ARG A 175 1.70 7.94 8.46
C ARG A 175 1.52 6.47 8.09
N GLU A 176 1.05 5.67 9.02
CA GLU A 176 0.84 4.23 8.83
C GLU A 176 -0.25 3.95 7.79
N ALA A 177 -1.34 4.71 7.80
CA ALA A 177 -2.40 4.61 6.80
C ALA A 177 -1.90 4.97 5.39
N ALA A 178 -1.09 6.03 5.27
CA ALA A 178 -0.48 6.40 3.98
C ALA A 178 0.50 5.34 3.49
N HIS A 179 1.32 4.77 4.38
CA HIS A 179 2.22 3.66 4.07
C HIS A 179 1.45 2.41 3.64
N SER A 180 0.40 2.05 4.37
CA SER A 180 -0.47 0.91 4.04
C SER A 180 -1.11 1.07 2.65
N VAL A 181 -1.57 2.27 2.29
CA VAL A 181 -2.08 2.52 0.92
C VAL A 181 -0.99 2.33 -0.13
N ALA A 182 0.23 2.78 0.12
CA ALA A 182 1.34 2.64 -0.81
C ALA A 182 1.76 1.17 -1.00
N THR A 183 1.79 0.38 0.07
CA THR A 183 2.07 -1.06 0.00
C THR A 183 0.92 -1.84 -0.64
N THR A 184 -0.33 -1.48 -0.32
CA THR A 184 -1.51 -2.08 -0.95
C THR A 184 -1.52 -1.88 -2.47
N LYS A 185 -1.13 -0.71 -2.97
CA LYS A 185 -0.99 -0.49 -4.42
C LYS A 185 0.03 -1.44 -5.06
N ALA A 186 1.17 -1.63 -4.41
CA ALA A 186 2.22 -2.53 -4.91
C ALA A 186 1.73 -3.98 -5.02
N VAL A 187 1.21 -4.53 -3.92
CA VAL A 187 0.77 -5.94 -3.88
C VAL A 187 -0.44 -6.21 -4.77
N LEU A 188 -1.40 -5.28 -4.81
CA LEU A 188 -2.54 -5.38 -5.72
C LEU A 188 -2.11 -5.34 -7.20
N GLY A 189 -1.06 -4.59 -7.53
CA GLY A 189 -0.53 -4.56 -8.90
C GLY A 189 0.14 -5.87 -9.29
N ARG A 190 0.88 -6.49 -8.37
CA ARG A 190 1.59 -7.76 -8.58
C ARG A 190 0.62 -8.94 -8.72
N TYR A 191 -0.32 -9.08 -7.80
CA TYR A 191 -1.28 -10.20 -7.72
C TYR A 191 -2.69 -9.81 -8.17
N ARG A 192 -2.81 -8.91 -9.16
CA ARG A 192 -4.05 -8.24 -9.55
C ARG A 192 -5.19 -9.14 -10.01
N THR A 193 -4.92 -10.41 -10.36
CA THR A 193 -5.90 -11.41 -10.77
C THR A 193 -6.37 -12.33 -9.65
N SER A 194 -5.71 -12.29 -8.47
CA SER A 194 -6.02 -13.15 -7.34
C SER A 194 -7.39 -12.85 -6.72
N GLU A 195 -7.95 -13.82 -6.04
CA GLU A 195 -9.18 -13.65 -5.26
C GLU A 195 -8.95 -12.70 -4.08
N GLN A 196 -7.81 -12.83 -3.40
CA GLN A 196 -7.41 -11.97 -2.30
C GLN A 196 -7.34 -10.49 -2.70
N ALA A 197 -6.84 -10.19 -3.91
CA ALA A 197 -6.79 -8.82 -4.42
C ALA A 197 -8.19 -8.22 -4.58
N ARG A 198 -9.15 -9.01 -5.11
CA ARG A 198 -10.54 -8.59 -5.26
C ARG A 198 -11.21 -8.39 -3.90
N GLU A 199 -10.97 -9.31 -2.98
CA GLU A 199 -11.54 -9.25 -1.64
C GLU A 199 -11.01 -8.06 -0.84
N LEU A 200 -9.69 -7.86 -0.81
CA LEU A 200 -9.06 -6.71 -0.15
C LEU A 200 -9.62 -5.39 -0.69
N MET A 201 -9.71 -5.25 -2.00
CA MET A 201 -10.27 -4.04 -2.61
C MET A 201 -11.76 -3.87 -2.29
N ARG A 202 -12.53 -4.96 -2.22
CA ARG A 202 -13.96 -4.93 -1.86
C ARG A 202 -14.17 -4.38 -0.43
N GLN A 203 -13.29 -4.77 0.50
CA GLN A 203 -13.36 -4.34 1.90
C GLN A 203 -12.85 -2.91 2.11
N LEU A 204 -11.76 -2.52 1.45
CA LEU A 204 -11.14 -1.20 1.64
C LEU A 204 -11.86 -0.07 0.87
N ARG A 205 -12.43 -0.37 -0.29
CA ARG A 205 -13.04 0.64 -1.16
C ARG A 205 -14.14 1.49 -0.50
N PRO A 206 -15.00 0.96 0.38
CA PRO A 206 -16.03 1.75 1.06
C PRO A 206 -15.48 2.74 2.10
N ASN A 207 -14.24 2.54 2.57
CA ASN A 207 -13.64 3.40 3.58
C ASN A 207 -13.22 4.75 2.96
N SER A 208 -13.84 5.84 3.41
CA SER A 208 -13.64 7.18 2.84
C SER A 208 -12.21 7.70 3.03
N THR A 209 -11.54 7.35 4.13
CA THR A 209 -10.15 7.74 4.37
C THR A 209 -9.20 6.98 3.47
N PHE A 210 -9.41 5.67 3.30
CA PHE A 210 -8.65 4.88 2.33
C PHE A 210 -8.82 5.45 0.92
N ALA A 211 -10.06 5.73 0.50
CA ALA A 211 -10.36 6.27 -0.82
C ALA A 211 -9.68 7.64 -1.05
N ARG A 212 -9.69 8.51 -0.05
CA ARG A 212 -9.02 9.81 -0.10
C ARG A 212 -7.50 9.66 -0.23
N LEU A 213 -6.87 8.82 0.58
CA LEU A 213 -5.42 8.56 0.52
C LEU A 213 -5.02 7.91 -0.80
N TRP A 214 -5.84 6.96 -1.29
CA TRP A 214 -5.65 6.32 -2.60
C TRP A 214 -5.59 7.33 -3.74
N ALA A 215 -6.53 8.27 -3.76
CA ALA A 215 -6.65 9.26 -4.82
C ALA A 215 -5.61 10.40 -4.73
N SER A 216 -5.15 10.71 -3.51
CA SER A 216 -4.26 11.87 -3.27
C SER A 216 -2.79 11.59 -3.53
N SER A 217 -2.37 10.34 -3.63
CA SER A 217 -0.95 9.97 -3.73
C SER A 217 -0.69 8.96 -4.84
N ILE A 218 0.47 9.09 -5.47
CA ILE A 218 1.05 8.10 -6.40
C ILE A 218 2.17 7.28 -5.75
N SER A 219 2.34 7.40 -4.44
CA SER A 219 3.36 6.66 -3.70
C SER A 219 3.13 5.16 -3.79
N ILE A 220 4.21 4.43 -3.95
CA ILE A 220 4.29 2.97 -3.96
C ILE A 220 5.35 2.55 -2.92
N SER A 221 5.10 1.48 -2.18
CA SER A 221 6.08 0.94 -1.25
C SER A 221 6.12 -0.58 -1.32
N TYR A 222 7.31 -1.16 -1.23
CA TYR A 222 7.54 -2.61 -1.20
C TYR A 222 8.04 -3.10 0.16
N GLY A 223 7.90 -2.29 1.18
CA GLY A 223 8.30 -2.61 2.54
C GLY A 223 8.64 -1.36 3.34
N ARG A 224 9.26 -1.56 4.50
CA ARG A 224 9.70 -0.50 5.39
C ARG A 224 11.20 -0.32 5.31
N SER A 225 11.66 0.89 5.59
CA SER A 225 13.09 1.15 5.78
C SER A 225 13.58 0.46 7.05
N THR A 226 14.82 -0.02 7.03
CA THR A 226 15.50 -0.56 8.22
C THR A 226 15.53 0.51 9.31
N GLY A 227 14.98 0.19 10.49
CA GLY A 227 14.88 1.13 11.61
C GLY A 227 13.58 1.94 11.65
N ASP A 228 12.71 1.84 10.66
CA ASP A 228 11.36 2.40 10.73
C ASP A 228 10.51 1.54 11.68
N GLN A 229 10.10 2.15 12.82
CA GLN A 229 9.38 1.48 13.89
C GLN A 229 7.90 1.82 13.84
N LEU A 230 7.05 0.86 14.27
CA LEU A 230 5.67 1.13 14.61
C LEU A 230 5.58 1.64 16.04
N HIS A 231 4.70 2.61 16.27
CA HIS A 231 4.47 3.19 17.57
C HIS A 231 3.02 2.95 17.98
N TRP A 232 2.84 2.22 19.07
CA TRP A 232 1.53 1.79 19.52
C TRP A 232 1.26 2.18 20.96
N ARG A 233 -0.02 2.29 21.27
CA ARG A 233 -0.54 2.33 22.62
C ARG A 233 -1.08 0.95 22.93
N ASP A 234 -0.57 0.34 23.98
CA ASP A 234 -1.13 -0.90 24.50
C ASP A 234 -2.59 -0.70 24.90
N ASN A 235 -3.46 -1.58 24.45
CA ASN A 235 -4.91 -1.41 24.61
C ASN A 235 -5.39 -1.65 26.06
N GLU A 236 -4.63 -2.41 26.85
CA GLU A 236 -4.99 -2.76 28.22
C GLU A 236 -4.36 -1.80 29.24
N THR A 237 -3.07 -1.53 29.07
CA THR A 237 -2.30 -0.74 30.03
C THR A 237 -2.23 0.75 29.66
N GLY A 238 -2.47 1.09 28.39
CA GLY A 238 -2.28 2.44 27.86
C GLY A 238 -0.82 2.83 27.65
N GLU A 239 0.12 1.93 27.92
CA GLU A 239 1.55 2.19 27.74
C GLU A 239 1.92 2.38 26.27
N LEU A 240 2.94 3.21 26.05
CA LEU A 240 3.47 3.45 24.71
C LEU A 240 4.64 2.52 24.43
N ILE A 241 4.52 1.79 23.32
CA ILE A 241 5.50 0.79 22.88
C ILE A 241 5.91 1.09 21.44
N SER A 242 7.16 0.88 21.11
CA SER A 242 7.62 0.81 19.72
C SER A 242 7.90 -0.63 19.35
N TYR A 243 7.60 -0.99 18.09
CA TYR A 243 7.90 -2.30 17.55
C TYR A 243 8.90 -2.19 16.41
N SER A 244 9.96 -2.99 16.49
CA SER A 244 10.88 -3.23 15.39
C SER A 244 10.35 -4.40 14.57
N LEU A 245 10.01 -4.13 13.30
CA LEU A 245 9.42 -5.13 12.42
C LEU A 245 10.46 -5.81 11.56
N THR A 246 10.32 -7.12 11.42
CA THR A 246 11.02 -7.91 10.40
C THR A 246 10.03 -8.75 9.62
N MET A 247 10.23 -8.84 8.32
CA MET A 247 9.45 -9.70 7.44
C MET A 247 10.37 -10.62 6.66
N SER A 248 10.05 -11.90 6.62
CA SER A 248 10.83 -12.93 5.93
C SER A 248 9.91 -13.80 5.09
N GLU A 249 10.33 -14.13 3.88
CA GLU A 249 9.65 -15.13 3.05
C GLU A 249 9.92 -16.54 3.57
N ILE A 250 8.91 -17.38 3.56
CA ILE A 250 9.05 -18.81 3.85
C ILE A 250 9.38 -19.52 2.54
N SER A 251 10.65 -19.90 2.38
CA SER A 251 11.21 -20.39 1.11
C SER A 251 10.49 -21.60 0.46
N GLN A 252 9.74 -22.36 1.24
CA GLN A 252 9.02 -23.54 0.75
C GLN A 252 7.68 -23.22 0.08
N THR A 253 7.13 -22.03 0.32
CA THR A 253 5.76 -21.67 -0.10
C THR A 253 5.69 -20.45 -1.00
N GLY A 254 6.72 -19.58 -1.04
CA GLY A 254 6.72 -18.34 -1.83
C GLY A 254 5.61 -17.34 -1.47
N ASP A 255 4.42 -17.83 -1.11
CA ASP A 255 3.22 -17.04 -0.84
C ASP A 255 2.95 -16.86 0.66
N VAL A 256 3.86 -17.32 1.52
CA VAL A 256 3.76 -17.17 2.98
C VAL A 256 4.92 -16.34 3.49
N LEU A 257 4.57 -15.29 4.22
CA LEU A 257 5.50 -14.38 4.88
C LEU A 257 5.42 -14.59 6.39
N LEU A 258 6.55 -14.56 7.08
CA LEU A 258 6.61 -14.42 8.53
C LEU A 258 6.82 -12.95 8.88
N LEU A 259 5.90 -12.37 9.61
CA LEU A 259 6.07 -11.09 10.29
C LEU A 259 6.46 -11.35 11.74
N THR A 260 7.52 -10.71 12.20
CA THR A 260 7.85 -10.58 13.62
C THR A 260 7.91 -9.12 14.03
N ALA A 261 7.35 -8.80 15.21
CA ALA A 261 7.41 -7.47 15.77
C ALA A 261 8.00 -7.57 17.19
N LEU A 262 9.23 -7.08 17.31
CA LEU A 262 9.95 -7.09 18.59
C LEU A 262 9.61 -5.81 19.37
N PRO A 263 9.07 -5.91 20.59
CA PRO A 263 8.82 -4.75 21.43
C PRO A 263 10.15 -4.09 21.84
N VAL A 264 10.22 -2.79 21.71
CA VAL A 264 11.36 -1.98 22.14
C VAL A 264 10.85 -0.74 22.88
N ARG A 265 11.75 -0.10 23.64
CA ARG A 265 11.39 1.13 24.33
C ARG A 265 10.80 2.15 23.34
N TYR A 266 9.72 2.81 23.75
CA TYR A 266 9.06 3.83 22.96
C TYR A 266 10.03 4.94 22.50
N ARG A 267 10.04 5.22 21.21
CA ARG A 267 10.84 6.23 20.52
C ARG A 267 10.01 7.03 19.50
N GLY A 268 8.71 6.97 19.64
CA GLY A 268 7.78 7.67 18.76
C GLY A 268 7.63 9.16 19.08
N PRO A 269 6.71 9.84 18.41
CA PRO A 269 6.38 11.24 18.65
C PRO A 269 6.01 11.49 20.12
N ASN A 270 6.38 12.67 20.65
CA ASN A 270 5.89 13.08 21.96
C ASN A 270 4.38 13.27 21.89
N ILE A 271 3.66 12.55 22.75
CA ILE A 271 2.21 12.69 22.91
C ILE A 271 1.99 13.43 24.21
N GLU A 272 1.39 14.61 24.14
CA GLU A 272 0.84 15.24 25.33
C GLU A 272 -0.30 14.35 25.84
N VAL A 273 -0.12 13.77 27.02
CA VAL A 273 -1.18 13.02 27.70
C VAL A 273 -2.18 14.06 28.16
N ALA A 274 -3.35 14.09 27.50
CA ALA A 274 -4.45 14.98 27.88
C ALA A 274 -5.13 14.50 29.17
#